data_b57a926dec041576361641d720b9ae69
#
_entry.id   b57a926dec041576361641d720b9ae69
#
_cell.length_a   1.000
_cell.length_b   1.000
_cell.length_c   1.000
_cell.angle_alpha   90.00
_cell.angle_beta   90.00
_cell.angle_gamma   90.00
#
_symmetry.space_group_name_H-M   'P 1'
#
loop_
_entity.id
_entity.type
_entity.pdbx_description
1 polymer ?
#
loop_
_entity_poly.entity_id
_entity_poly.type
_entity_poly.pdbx_seq_one_letter_code
_entity_poly.pdbx_strand_id
1 'polypeptide(L)'
;MEVPISTAELLTTDGVPLKQSLKKAERKNKIRAFLLVFPLLLFIIVTFVMPIGDMLLRSVDDAQINTVFPNTFEEYKKWDKEKDELPPEEVYKALFQELAYGDKIQVGRALTRMNYSKSGWKSLIKKTSRAIKKAVKKEEFPDSYKDFLIEANENWADPTFWYAMGQMVNATTPIYYYLSLIHI
;
A
#
# COMPACT_ATOMS: atom_id res chain seq x y z
N MET A 1 17.37 -3.32 -69.94
CA MET A 1 16.38 -2.22 -69.97
C MET A 1 15.31 -2.60 -68.97
N GLU A 2 15.43 -2.15 -67.72
CA GLU A 2 14.39 -2.35 -66.70
C GLU A 2 13.36 -1.23 -66.88
N VAL A 3 12.13 -1.60 -67.12
CA VAL A 3 11.00 -0.70 -67.19
C VAL A 3 10.64 -0.31 -65.74
N PRO A 4 10.70 0.97 -65.35
CA PRO A 4 10.27 1.34 -64.00
C PRO A 4 8.76 1.09 -63.89
N ILE A 5 8.35 0.20 -63.01
CA ILE A 5 6.95 0.02 -62.63
C ILE A 5 6.55 1.29 -61.91
N SER A 6 5.92 2.21 -62.63
CA SER A 6 5.26 3.37 -62.08
C SER A 6 4.20 2.87 -61.10
N THR A 7 4.41 3.10 -59.81
CA THR A 7 3.39 2.98 -58.77
C THR A 7 2.31 4.03 -58.99
N ALA A 8 1.51 3.86 -60.08
CA ALA A 8 0.32 4.64 -60.25
C ALA A 8 -0.56 4.47 -58.99
N GLU A 9 -0.74 5.48 -58.19
CA GLU A 9 -1.69 5.44 -57.09
C GLU A 9 -3.06 5.10 -57.69
N LEU A 10 -3.55 3.89 -57.37
CA LEU A 10 -4.87 3.46 -57.78
C LEU A 10 -5.89 4.40 -57.11
N LEU A 11 -6.53 5.22 -57.90
CA LEU A 11 -7.59 6.10 -57.46
C LEU A 11 -8.93 5.37 -57.53
N THR A 12 -9.79 5.60 -56.55
CA THR A 12 -11.18 5.19 -56.61
C THR A 12 -11.94 6.06 -57.62
N THR A 13 -13.13 5.63 -58.07
CA THR A 13 -14.03 6.36 -58.97
C THR A 13 -14.27 7.81 -58.53
N ASP A 14 -14.12 8.09 -57.23
CA ASP A 14 -14.29 9.42 -56.64
C ASP A 14 -12.97 10.22 -56.50
N GLY A 15 -11.89 9.79 -57.14
CA GLY A 15 -10.60 10.49 -57.16
C GLY A 15 -9.78 10.43 -55.85
N VAL A 16 -10.18 9.61 -54.88
CA VAL A 16 -9.50 9.41 -53.57
C VAL A 16 -8.51 8.23 -53.69
N PRO A 17 -7.27 8.35 -53.17
CA PRO A 17 -6.32 7.24 -53.17
C PRO A 17 -6.94 6.00 -52.53
N LEU A 18 -6.91 4.88 -53.24
CA LEU A 18 -7.50 3.60 -52.79
C LEU A 18 -7.00 3.19 -51.40
N LYS A 19 -5.74 3.46 -51.07
CA LYS A 19 -5.11 3.20 -49.79
C LYS A 19 -5.80 3.97 -48.64
N GLN A 20 -6.29 5.18 -48.87
CA GLN A 20 -6.98 5.99 -47.89
C GLN A 20 -8.43 5.51 -47.66
N SER A 21 -9.14 5.15 -48.74
CA SER A 21 -10.50 4.63 -48.65
C SER A 21 -10.53 3.27 -47.98
N LEU A 22 -9.56 2.39 -48.26
CA LEU A 22 -9.38 1.10 -47.59
C LEU A 22 -9.11 1.27 -46.08
N LYS A 23 -8.18 2.17 -45.70
CA LYS A 23 -7.91 2.44 -44.27
C LYS A 23 -9.16 2.98 -43.53
N LYS A 24 -9.95 3.85 -44.20
CA LYS A 24 -11.18 4.38 -43.62
C LYS A 24 -12.25 3.28 -43.47
N ALA A 25 -12.39 2.38 -44.43
CA ALA A 25 -13.31 1.24 -44.37
C ALA A 25 -12.88 0.24 -43.27
N GLU A 26 -11.60 -0.12 -43.21
CA GLU A 26 -11.05 -0.96 -42.17
C GLU A 26 -11.28 -0.39 -40.77
N ARG A 27 -10.99 0.91 -40.58
CA ARG A 27 -11.22 1.57 -39.27
C ARG A 27 -12.69 1.52 -38.88
N LYS A 28 -13.62 1.77 -39.83
CA LYS A 28 -15.06 1.70 -39.58
C LYS A 28 -15.48 0.28 -39.18
N ASN A 29 -14.97 -0.73 -39.87
CA ASN A 29 -15.26 -2.14 -39.57
C ASN A 29 -14.67 -2.56 -38.22
N LYS A 30 -13.43 -2.14 -37.87
CA LYS A 30 -12.81 -2.39 -36.56
C LYS A 30 -13.62 -1.73 -35.44
N ILE A 31 -14.10 -0.50 -35.62
CA ILE A 31 -14.95 0.18 -34.61
C ILE A 31 -16.28 -0.55 -34.45
N ARG A 32 -16.92 -1.00 -35.53
CA ARG A 32 -18.18 -1.76 -35.46
C ARG A 32 -17.99 -3.09 -34.74
N ALA A 33 -16.92 -3.83 -35.08
CA ALA A 33 -16.59 -5.08 -34.40
C ALA A 33 -16.29 -4.84 -32.92
N PHE A 34 -15.55 -3.79 -32.58
CA PHE A 34 -15.29 -3.39 -31.20
C PHE A 34 -16.57 -3.05 -30.43
N LEU A 35 -17.45 -2.25 -31.02
CA LEU A 35 -18.74 -1.90 -30.40
C LEU A 35 -19.63 -3.11 -30.12
N LEU A 36 -19.53 -4.15 -30.93
CA LEU A 36 -20.30 -5.40 -30.73
C LEU A 36 -19.75 -6.21 -29.56
N VAL A 37 -18.41 -6.20 -29.36
CA VAL A 37 -17.76 -6.94 -28.28
C VAL A 37 -17.70 -6.10 -26.98
N PHE A 38 -17.76 -4.76 -27.11
CA PHE A 38 -17.60 -3.80 -26.03
C PHE A 38 -18.53 -4.06 -24.82
N PRO A 39 -19.82 -4.35 -24.97
CA PRO A 39 -20.70 -4.62 -23.82
C PRO A 39 -20.24 -5.80 -22.99
N LEU A 40 -19.79 -6.88 -23.64
CA LEU A 40 -19.24 -8.05 -22.95
C LEU A 40 -17.90 -7.74 -22.28
N LEU A 41 -17.03 -7.01 -22.97
CA LEU A 41 -15.76 -6.57 -22.43
C LEU A 41 -15.95 -5.65 -21.20
N LEU A 42 -16.87 -4.69 -21.29
CA LEU A 42 -17.22 -3.81 -20.19
C LEU A 42 -17.73 -4.60 -18.99
N PHE A 43 -18.60 -5.58 -19.21
CA PHE A 43 -19.10 -6.45 -18.16
C PHE A 43 -17.95 -7.19 -17.46
N ILE A 44 -17.00 -7.75 -18.19
CA ILE A 44 -15.82 -8.43 -17.62
C ILE A 44 -14.95 -7.45 -16.82
N ILE A 45 -14.71 -6.25 -17.34
CA ILE A 45 -13.92 -5.23 -16.64
C ILE A 45 -14.59 -4.85 -15.32
N VAL A 46 -15.88 -4.58 -15.32
CA VAL A 46 -16.60 -4.13 -14.12
C VAL A 46 -16.75 -5.25 -13.09
N THR A 47 -17.03 -6.49 -13.52
CA THR A 47 -17.29 -7.59 -12.59
C THR A 47 -16.03 -8.29 -12.09
N PHE A 48 -14.95 -8.30 -12.86
CA PHE A 48 -13.73 -9.02 -12.50
C PHE A 48 -12.52 -8.11 -12.33
N VAL A 49 -12.21 -7.27 -13.31
CA VAL A 49 -10.98 -6.47 -13.28
C VAL A 49 -11.02 -5.40 -12.20
N MET A 50 -12.14 -4.70 -12.03
CA MET A 50 -12.29 -3.68 -10.98
C MET A 50 -12.16 -4.27 -9.56
N PRO A 51 -12.88 -5.34 -9.16
CA PRO A 51 -12.73 -5.91 -7.83
C PRO A 51 -11.33 -6.47 -7.56
N ILE A 52 -10.72 -7.11 -8.56
CA ILE A 52 -9.35 -7.63 -8.44
C ILE A 52 -8.38 -6.46 -8.25
N GLY A 53 -8.52 -5.39 -9.03
CA GLY A 53 -7.72 -4.17 -8.90
C GLY A 53 -7.87 -3.51 -7.54
N ASP A 54 -9.10 -3.39 -7.03
CA ASP A 54 -9.37 -2.86 -5.68
C ASP A 54 -8.73 -3.72 -4.58
N MET A 55 -8.80 -5.06 -4.70
CA MET A 55 -8.14 -5.97 -3.77
C MET A 55 -6.61 -5.81 -3.80
N LEU A 56 -6.01 -5.67 -4.97
CA LEU A 56 -4.57 -5.46 -5.12
C LEU A 56 -4.14 -4.12 -4.52
N LEU A 57 -4.88 -3.04 -4.77
CA LEU A 57 -4.61 -1.72 -4.18
C LEU A 57 -4.71 -1.76 -2.66
N ARG A 58 -5.75 -2.37 -2.11
CA ARG A 58 -5.92 -2.54 -0.65
C ARG A 58 -4.83 -3.41 -0.04
N SER A 59 -4.26 -4.33 -0.80
CA SER A 59 -3.19 -5.21 -0.31
C SER A 59 -1.89 -4.45 -0.01
N VAL A 60 -1.64 -3.34 -0.70
CA VAL A 60 -0.44 -2.49 -0.51
C VAL A 60 -0.71 -1.19 0.25
N ASP A 61 -1.96 -0.96 0.66
CA ASP A 61 -2.36 0.25 1.37
C ASP A 61 -2.24 0.05 2.89
N ASP A 62 -1.30 0.75 3.52
CA ASP A 62 -1.08 0.78 4.97
C ASP A 62 -1.75 2.00 5.64
N ALA A 63 -2.66 2.69 4.95
CA ALA A 63 -3.36 3.86 5.48
C ALA A 63 -4.07 3.58 6.82
N GLN A 64 -4.57 2.34 7.03
CA GLN A 64 -5.18 1.94 8.30
C GLN A 64 -4.20 2.02 9.48
N ILE A 65 -2.92 1.67 9.27
CA ILE A 65 -1.92 1.73 10.34
C ILE A 65 -1.62 3.18 10.68
N ASN A 66 -1.45 4.02 9.65
CA ASN A 66 -1.23 5.47 9.81
C ASN A 66 -2.40 6.18 10.51
N THR A 67 -3.64 5.69 10.32
CA THR A 67 -4.82 6.24 11.01
C THR A 67 -4.86 5.85 12.49
N VAL A 68 -4.29 4.71 12.86
CA VAL A 68 -4.27 4.21 14.25
C VAL A 68 -3.11 4.80 15.06
N PHE A 69 -1.97 5.06 14.42
CA PHE A 69 -0.75 5.56 15.04
C PHE A 69 -0.24 6.86 14.39
N PRO A 70 -1.08 7.91 14.24
CA PRO A 70 -0.71 9.12 13.53
C PRO A 70 0.43 9.88 14.22
N ASN A 71 0.35 10.08 15.55
CA ASN A 71 1.36 10.83 16.30
C ASN A 71 2.67 10.05 16.41
N THR A 72 2.59 8.73 16.61
CA THR A 72 3.79 7.87 16.63
C THR A 72 4.54 7.99 15.30
N PHE A 73 3.84 7.99 14.17
CA PHE A 73 4.49 8.11 12.86
C PHE A 73 4.98 9.52 12.54
N GLU A 74 4.29 10.55 13.06
CA GLU A 74 4.77 11.93 12.94
C GLU A 74 6.10 12.12 13.68
N GLU A 75 6.19 11.67 14.93
CA GLU A 75 7.43 11.73 15.71
C GLU A 75 8.52 10.81 15.13
N TYR A 76 8.13 9.63 14.62
CA TYR A 76 9.06 8.71 13.97
C TYR A 76 9.72 9.31 12.72
N LYS A 77 9.04 10.17 11.95
CA LYS A 77 9.62 10.85 10.78
C LYS A 77 10.70 11.85 11.14
N LYS A 78 10.68 12.36 12.36
CA LYS A 78 11.69 13.32 12.88
C LYS A 78 12.95 12.63 13.36
N TRP A 79 12.91 11.31 13.54
CA TRP A 79 14.03 10.52 14.04
C TRP A 79 15.14 10.38 12.99
N ASP A 80 16.37 10.76 13.40
CA ASP A 80 17.60 10.59 12.63
C ASP A 80 18.19 9.17 12.86
N LYS A 81 17.84 8.26 11.98
CA LYS A 81 18.21 6.83 12.05
C LYS A 81 19.71 6.57 11.82
N GLU A 82 20.46 7.56 11.32
CA GLU A 82 21.90 7.43 11.12
C GLU A 82 22.68 7.72 12.40
N LYS A 83 22.10 8.51 13.30
CA LYS A 83 22.72 8.87 14.58
C LYS A 83 22.35 7.94 15.71
N ASP A 84 21.09 7.52 15.76
CA ASP A 84 20.54 6.81 16.89
C ASP A 84 20.00 5.43 16.46
N GLU A 85 20.40 4.39 17.18
CA GLU A 85 19.89 3.03 16.95
C GLU A 85 18.41 2.87 17.35
N LEU A 86 17.98 3.62 18.36
CA LEU A 86 16.61 3.59 18.88
C LEU A 86 15.97 4.97 18.73
N PRO A 87 14.64 5.03 18.52
CA PRO A 87 13.94 6.29 18.40
C PRO A 87 14.01 7.12 19.70
N PRO A 88 13.80 8.44 19.59
CA PRO A 88 13.77 9.33 20.73
C PRO A 88 12.53 9.09 21.61
N GLU A 89 12.58 9.61 22.83
CA GLU A 89 11.54 9.45 23.87
C GLU A 89 10.13 9.87 23.39
N GLU A 90 10.04 10.85 22.50
CA GLU A 90 8.80 11.38 21.94
C GLU A 90 8.03 10.30 21.16
N VAL A 91 8.73 9.43 20.46
CA VAL A 91 8.11 8.32 19.71
C VAL A 91 7.48 7.31 20.67
N TYR A 92 8.21 6.96 21.74
CA TYR A 92 7.68 6.05 22.78
C TYR A 92 6.49 6.65 23.51
N LYS A 93 6.55 7.95 23.80
CA LYS A 93 5.46 8.70 24.43
C LYS A 93 4.21 8.72 23.55
N ALA A 94 4.35 9.03 22.27
CA ALA A 94 3.24 9.03 21.32
C ALA A 94 2.61 7.64 21.23
N LEU A 95 3.42 6.58 21.10
CA LEU A 95 2.96 5.20 21.06
C LEU A 95 2.23 4.79 22.35
N PHE A 96 2.75 5.19 23.52
CA PHE A 96 2.09 4.95 24.80
C PHE A 96 0.68 5.58 24.82
N GLN A 97 0.55 6.83 24.40
CA GLN A 97 -0.73 7.54 24.40
C GLN A 97 -1.75 6.90 23.44
N GLU A 98 -1.31 6.53 22.24
CA GLU A 98 -2.16 5.89 21.24
C GLU A 98 -2.61 4.49 21.66
N LEU A 99 -1.77 3.74 22.36
CA LEU A 99 -2.13 2.44 22.92
C LEU A 99 -2.99 2.55 24.19
N ALA A 100 -2.86 3.64 24.97
CA ALA A 100 -3.64 3.90 26.16
C ALA A 100 -5.11 4.22 25.82
N TYR A 101 -5.30 5.12 24.85
CA TYR A 101 -6.60 5.73 24.53
C TYR A 101 -7.18 5.28 23.19
N GLY A 102 -6.41 4.58 22.36
CA GLY A 102 -6.84 4.10 21.04
C GLY A 102 -7.96 3.05 21.09
N ASP A 103 -8.76 3.04 20.02
CA ASP A 103 -9.82 2.05 19.85
C ASP A 103 -9.23 0.64 19.69
N LYS A 104 -9.68 -0.30 20.54
CA LYS A 104 -9.17 -1.68 20.58
C LYS A 104 -9.36 -2.42 19.25
N ILE A 105 -10.45 -2.14 18.53
CA ILE A 105 -10.77 -2.83 17.28
C ILE A 105 -9.84 -2.34 16.19
N GLN A 106 -9.66 -1.03 16.09
CA GLN A 106 -8.76 -0.42 15.12
C GLN A 106 -7.31 -0.82 15.36
N VAL A 107 -6.84 -0.73 16.62
CA VAL A 107 -5.52 -1.23 17.03
C VAL A 107 -5.36 -2.70 16.67
N GLY A 108 -6.36 -3.56 16.95
CA GLY A 108 -6.32 -4.97 16.61
C GLY A 108 -6.17 -5.25 15.10
N ARG A 109 -6.83 -4.47 14.25
CA ARG A 109 -6.72 -4.55 12.78
C ARG A 109 -5.33 -4.11 12.32
N ALA A 110 -4.85 -2.97 12.82
CA ALA A 110 -3.51 -2.47 12.53
C ALA A 110 -2.44 -3.50 12.90
N LEU A 111 -2.54 -4.11 14.09
CA LEU A 111 -1.62 -5.15 14.55
C LEU A 111 -1.59 -6.39 13.67
N THR A 112 -2.73 -6.80 13.14
CA THR A 112 -2.78 -7.93 12.21
C THR A 112 -1.99 -7.58 10.96
N ARG A 113 -2.14 -6.37 10.45
CA ARG A 113 -1.41 -5.86 9.30
C ARG A 113 0.09 -5.74 9.57
N MET A 114 0.47 -5.13 10.69
CA MET A 114 1.87 -5.01 11.11
C MET A 114 2.56 -6.37 11.24
N ASN A 115 1.84 -7.39 11.69
CA ASN A 115 2.38 -8.73 11.86
C ASN A 115 2.71 -9.45 10.54
N TYR A 116 2.20 -8.96 9.39
CA TYR A 116 2.61 -9.45 8.08
C TYR A 116 3.99 -8.91 7.67
N SER A 117 4.36 -7.70 8.06
CA SER A 117 5.68 -7.13 7.75
C SER A 117 6.79 -7.75 8.59
N LYS A 118 6.55 -7.96 9.87
CA LYS A 118 7.45 -8.67 10.80
C LYS A 118 6.61 -9.43 11.83
N SER A 119 6.88 -10.71 11.99
CA SER A 119 6.18 -11.50 12.99
C SER A 119 6.55 -11.02 14.40
N GLY A 120 5.62 -11.14 15.35
CA GLY A 120 5.84 -10.73 16.73
C GLY A 120 5.15 -9.43 17.15
N TRP A 121 4.75 -8.58 16.23
CA TRP A 121 4.03 -7.32 16.53
C TRP A 121 2.80 -7.54 17.41
N LYS A 122 2.00 -8.56 17.09
CA LYS A 122 0.77 -8.85 17.83
C LYS A 122 1.04 -9.19 19.30
N SER A 123 2.08 -9.97 19.59
CA SER A 123 2.47 -10.31 20.97
C SER A 123 3.08 -9.12 21.70
N LEU A 124 3.97 -8.37 21.01
CA LEU A 124 4.63 -7.18 21.50
C LEU A 124 3.61 -6.14 21.97
N ILE A 125 2.77 -5.66 21.07
CA ILE A 125 1.77 -4.63 21.38
C ILE A 125 0.72 -5.13 22.38
N LYS A 126 0.33 -6.41 22.33
CA LYS A 126 -0.65 -6.96 23.30
C LYS A 126 -0.11 -6.97 24.73
N LYS A 127 1.17 -7.33 24.93
CA LYS A 127 1.81 -7.26 26.24
C LYS A 127 1.93 -5.81 26.70
N THR A 128 2.44 -4.94 25.84
CA THR A 128 2.62 -3.51 26.12
C THR A 128 1.28 -2.82 26.45
N SER A 129 0.22 -3.05 25.66
CA SER A 129 -1.11 -2.49 25.93
C SER A 129 -1.69 -2.92 27.27
N ARG A 130 -1.38 -4.14 27.72
CA ARG A 130 -1.81 -4.59 29.06
C ARG A 130 -1.07 -3.85 30.16
N ALA A 131 0.25 -3.65 30.03
CA ALA A 131 1.05 -2.89 30.97
C ALA A 131 0.59 -1.43 31.04
N ILE A 132 0.41 -0.79 29.88
CA ILE A 132 -0.09 0.59 29.77
C ILE A 132 -1.47 0.74 30.44
N LYS A 133 -2.41 -0.13 30.15
CA LYS A 133 -3.76 -0.07 30.75
C LYS A 133 -3.75 -0.27 32.25
N LYS A 134 -2.81 -1.06 32.76
CA LYS A 134 -2.62 -1.25 34.21
C LYS A 134 -2.07 0.04 34.84
N ALA A 135 -1.07 0.69 34.21
CA ALA A 135 -0.50 1.94 34.66
C ALA A 135 -1.53 3.08 34.63
N VAL A 136 -2.25 3.23 33.52
CA VAL A 136 -3.31 4.26 33.37
C VAL A 136 -4.43 4.06 34.42
N LYS A 137 -4.83 2.81 34.69
CA LYS A 137 -5.85 2.51 35.70
C LYS A 137 -5.42 2.90 37.13
N LYS A 138 -4.11 2.87 37.39
CA LYS A 138 -3.53 3.23 38.67
C LYS A 138 -3.12 4.71 38.75
N GLU A 139 -3.28 5.45 37.65
CA GLU A 139 -2.78 6.83 37.50
C GLU A 139 -1.25 6.95 37.67
N GLU A 140 -0.53 5.83 37.46
CA GLU A 140 0.93 5.76 37.54
C GLU A 140 1.50 6.05 36.14
N PHE A 141 1.89 7.28 35.86
CA PHE A 141 2.55 7.64 34.60
C PHE A 141 4.07 7.52 34.76
N PRO A 142 4.77 6.91 33.80
CA PRO A 142 6.20 6.74 33.87
C PRO A 142 6.96 8.06 33.65
N ASP A 143 8.11 8.20 34.30
CA ASP A 143 9.04 9.31 34.04
C ASP A 143 9.73 9.17 32.68
N SER A 144 10.03 7.91 32.27
CA SER A 144 10.53 7.54 30.93
C SER A 144 9.58 6.54 30.29
N TYR A 145 9.00 6.93 29.16
CA TYR A 145 8.14 6.06 28.36
C TYR A 145 8.95 4.98 27.64
N LYS A 146 10.20 5.29 27.25
CA LYS A 146 11.13 4.36 26.65
C LYS A 146 11.42 3.19 27.60
N ASP A 147 11.85 3.49 28.80
CA ASP A 147 12.19 2.47 29.79
C ASP A 147 10.96 1.64 30.18
N PHE A 148 9.82 2.29 30.34
CA PHE A 148 8.55 1.60 30.62
C PHE A 148 8.16 0.61 29.51
N LEU A 149 8.28 1.00 28.24
CA LEU A 149 7.93 0.12 27.13
C LEU A 149 8.93 -1.05 27.03
N ILE A 150 10.23 -0.78 27.23
CA ILE A 150 11.28 -1.82 27.23
C ILE A 150 11.07 -2.80 28.38
N GLU A 151 10.72 -2.33 29.57
CA GLU A 151 10.38 -3.20 30.72
C GLU A 151 9.13 -4.04 30.44
N ALA A 152 8.11 -3.46 29.81
CA ALA A 152 6.90 -4.19 29.42
C ALA A 152 7.20 -5.29 28.39
N ASN A 153 8.17 -5.04 27.48
CA ASN A 153 8.66 -6.04 26.54
C ASN A 153 10.03 -5.61 25.96
N GLU A 154 11.06 -6.44 26.16
CA GLU A 154 12.44 -6.25 25.72
C GLU A 154 12.58 -6.00 24.20
N ASN A 155 11.66 -6.50 23.39
CA ASN A 155 11.67 -6.28 21.94
C ASN A 155 11.54 -4.81 21.54
N TRP A 156 11.15 -3.90 22.44
CA TRP A 156 11.20 -2.46 22.20
C TRP A 156 12.62 -1.89 22.18
N ALA A 157 13.60 -2.63 22.70
CA ALA A 157 15.01 -2.32 22.57
C ALA A 157 15.63 -2.90 21.28
N ASP A 158 14.90 -3.70 20.50
CA ASP A 158 15.36 -4.24 19.21
C ASP A 158 15.10 -3.24 18.08
N PRO A 159 16.17 -2.65 17.47
CA PRO A 159 16.03 -1.70 16.37
C PRO A 159 15.25 -2.26 15.17
N THR A 160 15.25 -3.57 14.97
CA THR A 160 14.60 -4.21 13.82
C THR A 160 13.08 -4.04 13.83
N PHE A 161 12.45 -3.92 15.00
CA PHE A 161 11.02 -3.59 15.11
C PHE A 161 10.75 -2.15 14.67
N TRP A 162 11.62 -1.22 15.06
CA TRP A 162 11.50 0.19 14.68
C TRP A 162 11.73 0.40 13.18
N TYR A 163 12.71 -0.30 12.59
CA TYR A 163 12.89 -0.28 11.12
C TYR A 163 11.68 -0.87 10.39
N ALA A 164 11.12 -1.97 10.89
CA ALA A 164 9.89 -2.53 10.32
C ALA A 164 8.70 -1.57 10.45
N MET A 165 8.58 -0.83 11.56
CA MET A 165 7.59 0.24 11.71
C MET A 165 7.80 1.35 10.68
N GLY A 166 9.04 1.75 10.44
CA GLY A 166 9.40 2.77 9.46
C GLY A 166 8.98 2.45 8.03
N GLN A 167 8.96 1.19 7.67
CA GLN A 167 8.48 0.77 6.35
C GLN A 167 6.97 0.99 6.19
N MET A 168 6.21 1.06 7.28
CA MET A 168 4.77 1.28 7.29
C MET A 168 4.36 2.76 7.43
N VAL A 169 5.32 3.65 7.66
CA VAL A 169 5.09 5.10 7.77
C VAL A 169 4.56 5.70 6.47
N ASN A 170 4.91 5.12 5.32
CA ASN A 170 4.35 5.48 4.03
C ASN A 170 3.03 4.75 3.81
N ALA A 171 2.07 5.42 3.17
CA ALA A 171 0.73 4.86 2.91
C ALA A 171 0.73 3.63 2.00
N THR A 172 1.83 3.38 1.30
CA THR A 172 1.99 2.23 0.39
C THR A 172 3.28 1.48 0.72
N THR A 173 3.16 0.19 1.00
CA THR A 173 4.33 -0.67 1.25
C THR A 173 4.48 -1.70 0.14
N PRO A 174 5.58 -1.70 -0.62
CA PRO A 174 5.80 -2.66 -1.71
C PRO A 174 6.01 -4.11 -1.22
N ILE A 175 6.14 -4.34 0.08
CA ILE A 175 6.37 -5.68 0.66
C ILE A 175 5.34 -6.71 0.22
N TYR A 176 4.05 -6.34 0.17
CA TYR A 176 2.99 -7.25 -0.28
C TYR A 176 3.07 -7.57 -1.77
N TYR A 177 3.58 -6.63 -2.56
CA TYR A 177 3.83 -6.84 -3.98
C TYR A 177 4.88 -7.94 -4.19
N TYR A 178 5.95 -7.91 -3.41
CA TYR A 178 6.99 -8.96 -3.45
C TYR A 178 6.48 -10.30 -2.92
N LEU A 179 5.70 -10.31 -1.84
CA LEU A 179 5.13 -11.55 -1.29
C LEU A 179 4.13 -12.20 -2.25
N SER A 180 3.32 -11.42 -2.97
CA SER A 180 2.40 -11.95 -3.97
C SER A 180 3.12 -12.54 -5.19
N LEU A 181 4.30 -12.00 -5.55
CA LEU A 181 5.13 -12.51 -6.65
C LEU A 181 5.90 -13.80 -6.30
N ILE A 182 6.18 -14.05 -5.01
CA ILE A 182 6.90 -15.24 -4.55
C ILE A 182 5.97 -16.47 -4.53
N HIS A 183 4.64 -16.26 -4.49
CA HIS A 183 3.65 -17.34 -4.45
C HIS A 183 3.05 -17.72 -5.83
N ILE A 184 3.56 -17.13 -6.92
CA ILE A 184 3.27 -17.53 -8.31
C ILE A 184 4.47 -18.29 -8.86
#